data_0db82fdeb4c416f84f8cc6d4714172f7
#
_entry.id   0db82fdeb4c416f84f8cc6d4714172f7
#
_cell.length_a   1.000
_cell.length_b   1.000
_cell.length_c   1.000
_cell.angle_alpha   90.00
_cell.angle_beta   90.00
_cell.angle_gamma   90.00
#
_symmetry.space_group_name_H-M   'P 1'
#
loop_
_entity.id
_entity.type
_entity.pdbx_description
1 polymer ?
#
loop_
_entity_poly.entity_id
_entity_poly.type
_entity_poly.pdbx_seq_one_letter_code
_entity_poly.pdbx_strand_id
1 'polypeptide(L)'
;RERERDRESIMSINFSKLLVEEIAKKKKKKKNENTTTTTSSSQTDDYNEKADELMSDELFFTQFFTRKPIADWDTYRVYKRDKPSECIPGLFYVPEFIHEEEERRIKRAIRNEGGSWVQSGKRRILNIPVSEGSENTPLWINALKKSLRETSAMSGVNEANHVLINEYNAPAGIDPHFDGLVYNPHVVILTTTGRALMDFWPKEEESANEKEGEEEPVAQVLLQPRSLLIYRDENNDTNGAYFLRHGIRHSTVDDASKAHPPSVAKIIENGEENVANLNRSALRHSVVFVKKNIAY
;
A
#
# COMPACT_ATOMS: atom_id res chain seq x y z
N ARG A 1 2.07 1.74 -23.15
CA ARG A 1 1.73 0.38 -22.65
C ARG A 1 2.76 -0.68 -23.06
N GLU A 2 3.20 -0.72 -24.31
CA GLU A 2 4.29 -1.62 -24.76
C GLU A 2 5.63 -1.24 -24.13
N ARG A 3 5.98 0.03 -24.11
CA ARG A 3 7.23 0.53 -23.48
C ARG A 3 7.27 0.37 -21.95
N GLU A 4 6.16 0.26 -21.27
CA GLU A 4 6.09 -0.03 -19.85
C GLU A 4 6.31 -1.51 -19.55
N ARG A 5 5.69 -2.40 -20.32
CA ARG A 5 5.95 -3.85 -20.23
C ARG A 5 7.40 -4.19 -20.53
N ASP A 6 8.03 -3.53 -21.49
CA ASP A 6 9.44 -3.71 -21.81
C ASP A 6 10.35 -3.23 -20.66
N ARG A 7 9.97 -2.14 -19.94
CA ARG A 7 10.72 -1.66 -18.77
C ARG A 7 10.59 -2.57 -17.56
N GLU A 8 9.42 -3.10 -17.30
CA GLU A 8 9.20 -4.09 -16.24
C GLU A 8 9.94 -5.40 -16.51
N SER A 9 9.91 -5.85 -17.77
CA SER A 9 10.68 -7.01 -18.22
C SER A 9 12.18 -6.80 -18.06
N ILE A 10 12.72 -5.63 -18.44
CA ILE A 10 14.14 -5.31 -18.32
C ILE A 10 14.56 -5.19 -16.85
N MET A 11 13.73 -4.63 -15.95
CA MET A 11 14.03 -4.58 -14.53
C MET A 11 14.01 -5.95 -13.88
N SER A 12 13.03 -6.79 -14.21
CA SER A 12 12.95 -8.18 -13.75
C SER A 12 14.14 -9.00 -14.23
N ILE A 13 14.56 -8.85 -15.50
CA ILE A 13 15.73 -9.51 -16.07
C ILE A 13 17.03 -9.04 -15.40
N ASN A 14 17.18 -7.75 -15.12
CA ASN A 14 18.35 -7.23 -14.42
C ASN A 14 18.41 -7.68 -12.96
N PHE A 15 17.28 -7.76 -12.28
CA PHE A 15 17.16 -8.29 -10.92
C PHE A 15 17.57 -9.77 -10.89
N SER A 16 16.99 -10.58 -11.77
CA SER A 16 17.32 -12.01 -11.88
C SER A 16 18.80 -12.24 -12.20
N LYS A 17 19.39 -11.40 -13.06
CA LYS A 17 20.81 -11.50 -13.43
C LYS A 17 21.75 -11.15 -12.28
N LEU A 18 21.46 -10.09 -11.53
CA LEU A 18 22.23 -9.73 -10.32
C LEU A 18 22.11 -10.80 -9.23
N LEU A 19 20.93 -11.37 -9.07
CA LEU A 19 20.68 -12.45 -8.11
C LEU A 19 21.47 -13.70 -8.47
N VAL A 20 21.50 -14.08 -9.76
CA VAL A 20 22.28 -15.22 -10.27
C VAL A 20 23.78 -15.00 -10.06
N GLU A 21 24.29 -13.79 -10.27
CA GLU A 21 25.71 -13.45 -10.05
C GLU A 21 26.09 -13.54 -8.55
N GLU A 22 25.22 -13.07 -7.65
CA GLU A 22 25.42 -13.14 -6.20
C GLU A 22 25.40 -14.59 -5.69
N ILE A 23 24.47 -15.40 -6.20
CA ILE A 23 24.38 -16.83 -5.94
C ILE A 23 25.63 -17.56 -6.45
N ALA A 24 26.09 -17.19 -7.64
CA ALA A 24 27.32 -17.77 -8.21
C ALA A 24 28.56 -17.44 -7.36
N LYS A 25 28.66 -16.23 -6.85
CA LYS A 25 29.73 -15.81 -5.91
C LYS A 25 29.69 -16.61 -4.60
N LYS A 26 28.51 -16.79 -4.01
CA LYS A 26 28.33 -17.59 -2.79
C LYS A 26 28.59 -19.07 -2.99
N LYS A 27 28.18 -19.63 -4.16
CA LYS A 27 28.50 -21.03 -4.53
C LYS A 27 30.00 -21.25 -4.72
N LYS A 28 30.74 -20.29 -5.33
CA LYS A 28 32.21 -20.38 -5.42
C LYS A 28 32.86 -20.38 -4.06
N LYS A 29 32.35 -19.63 -3.08
CA LYS A 29 32.86 -19.61 -1.72
C LYS A 29 32.58 -20.91 -0.97
N LYS A 30 31.38 -21.52 -1.16
CA LYS A 30 31.00 -22.81 -0.56
C LYS A 30 31.64 -24.02 -1.28
N LYS A 31 31.96 -23.94 -2.59
CA LYS A 31 32.58 -25.04 -3.32
C LYS A 31 34.04 -25.27 -2.91
N ASN A 32 34.67 -24.27 -2.30
CA ASN A 32 35.96 -24.44 -1.68
C ASN A 32 35.89 -25.17 -0.31
N GLU A 33 34.71 -25.45 0.21
CA GLU A 33 34.51 -26.06 1.53
C GLU A 33 33.91 -27.47 1.48
N ASN A 34 33.26 -27.94 0.39
CA ASN A 34 32.80 -29.34 0.28
C ASN A 34 32.44 -29.77 -1.13
N THR A 35 32.89 -30.94 -1.50
CA THR A 35 32.68 -31.65 -2.77
C THR A 35 31.45 -32.60 -2.70
N THR A 36 30.75 -32.79 -3.82
CA THR A 36 29.91 -33.95 -4.27
C THR A 36 28.39 -33.80 -4.20
N THR A 37 27.64 -33.89 -5.26
CA THR A 37 27.08 -34.86 -6.19
C THR A 37 25.73 -34.41 -6.81
N THR A 38 25.66 -34.43 -8.12
CA THR A 38 24.61 -34.69 -9.18
C THR A 38 23.11 -34.80 -8.82
N THR A 39 22.12 -34.23 -9.56
CA THR A 39 21.47 -34.55 -10.86
C THR A 39 20.19 -33.75 -11.12
N SER A 40 20.02 -33.24 -12.23
CA SER A 40 19.11 -32.98 -13.38
C SER A 40 17.60 -32.73 -13.22
N SER A 41 17.15 -31.65 -13.87
CA SER A 41 15.93 -31.37 -14.70
C SER A 41 14.53 -31.43 -14.09
N SER A 42 14.07 -30.30 -13.74
CA SER A 42 12.74 -29.63 -13.73
C SER A 42 12.91 -28.27 -13.05
N GLN A 43 13.78 -27.45 -13.61
CA GLN A 43 14.78 -26.73 -12.77
C GLN A 43 14.58 -25.21 -12.80
N THR A 44 13.67 -24.67 -13.60
CA THR A 44 13.58 -23.19 -13.71
C THR A 44 12.66 -22.59 -12.65
N ASP A 45 11.55 -23.23 -12.30
CA ASP A 45 10.62 -22.72 -11.29
C ASP A 45 11.14 -22.98 -9.87
N ASP A 46 11.76 -24.14 -9.64
CA ASP A 46 12.41 -24.53 -8.39
C ASP A 46 13.68 -23.69 -8.09
N TYR A 47 14.33 -23.12 -9.14
CA TYR A 47 15.48 -22.23 -8.97
C TYR A 47 15.08 -20.82 -8.50
N ASN A 48 13.95 -20.30 -8.95
CA ASN A 48 13.48 -19.00 -8.51
C ASN A 48 13.00 -19.04 -7.05
N GLU A 49 12.29 -20.06 -6.65
CA GLU A 49 11.83 -20.23 -5.28
C GLU A 49 12.99 -20.43 -4.28
N LYS A 50 14.04 -21.20 -4.65
CA LYS A 50 15.24 -21.39 -3.83
C LYS A 50 16.19 -20.19 -3.86
N ALA A 51 16.18 -19.38 -4.90
CA ALA A 51 16.95 -18.14 -4.96
C ALA A 51 16.38 -17.09 -4.01
N ASP A 52 15.05 -17.03 -3.89
CA ASP A 52 14.33 -16.16 -2.97
C ASP A 52 14.52 -16.56 -1.49
N GLU A 53 14.67 -17.86 -1.19
CA GLU A 53 15.05 -18.34 0.15
C GLU A 53 16.49 -17.97 0.55
N LEU A 54 17.37 -17.67 -0.42
CA LEU A 54 18.78 -17.41 -0.15
C LEU A 54 19.09 -15.94 0.16
N MET A 55 18.20 -15.02 -0.20
CA MET A 55 18.37 -13.60 0.13
C MET A 55 17.68 -13.31 1.46
N SER A 56 18.46 -12.91 2.47
CA SER A 56 17.88 -12.48 3.73
C SER A 56 16.97 -11.26 3.56
N ASP A 57 15.91 -11.16 4.37
CA ASP A 57 15.05 -9.98 4.38
C ASP A 57 15.82 -8.70 4.68
N GLU A 58 16.86 -8.78 5.51
CA GLU A 58 17.76 -7.67 5.81
C GLU A 58 18.45 -7.14 4.55
N LEU A 59 19.06 -8.02 3.77
CA LEU A 59 19.73 -7.63 2.52
C LEU A 59 18.71 -7.06 1.52
N PHE A 60 17.53 -7.67 1.42
CA PHE A 60 16.49 -7.21 0.54
C PHE A 60 16.04 -5.79 0.86
N PHE A 61 15.63 -5.54 2.10
CA PHE A 61 15.12 -4.24 2.49
C PHE A 61 16.17 -3.13 2.51
N THR A 62 17.44 -3.47 2.69
CA THR A 62 18.53 -2.47 2.71
C THR A 62 19.05 -2.11 1.32
N GLN A 63 19.09 -3.06 0.38
CA GLN A 63 19.79 -2.86 -0.90
C GLN A 63 18.84 -2.83 -2.10
N PHE A 64 17.74 -3.56 -2.07
CA PHE A 64 16.88 -3.74 -3.25
C PHE A 64 15.57 -2.97 -3.18
N PHE A 65 15.20 -2.48 -2.02
CA PHE A 65 13.96 -1.73 -1.83
C PHE A 65 14.17 -0.24 -2.15
N THR A 66 14.19 0.11 -3.44
CA THR A 66 14.44 1.48 -3.93
C THR A 66 13.36 1.93 -4.89
N ARG A 67 13.13 3.24 -4.96
CA ARG A 67 12.14 3.86 -5.86
C ARG A 67 12.77 4.99 -6.65
N LYS A 68 12.24 5.22 -7.84
CA LYS A 68 12.50 6.45 -8.59
C LYS A 68 11.49 7.52 -8.17
N PRO A 69 11.87 8.80 -8.21
CA PRO A 69 10.92 9.89 -8.02
C PRO A 69 9.74 9.76 -8.99
N ILE A 70 8.54 10.03 -8.50
CA ILE A 70 7.35 10.16 -9.35
C ILE A 70 7.42 11.53 -10.01
N ALA A 71 7.61 11.56 -11.32
CA ALA A 71 7.81 12.79 -12.07
C ALA A 71 6.52 13.60 -12.24
N ASP A 72 5.39 12.93 -12.32
CA ASP A 72 4.08 13.54 -12.55
C ASP A 72 3.05 12.94 -11.58
N TRP A 73 2.76 13.66 -10.51
CA TRP A 73 1.75 13.29 -9.53
C TRP A 73 0.32 13.48 -10.03
N ASP A 74 0.10 14.36 -11.02
CA ASP A 74 -1.26 14.61 -11.54
C ASP A 74 -1.85 13.36 -12.21
N THR A 75 -1.00 12.47 -12.72
CA THR A 75 -1.41 11.16 -13.25
C THR A 75 -2.14 10.29 -12.20
N TYR A 76 -1.87 10.52 -10.91
CA TYR A 76 -2.40 9.71 -9.80
C TYR A 76 -3.52 10.41 -9.03
N ARG A 77 -4.02 11.56 -9.49
CA ARG A 77 -5.13 12.27 -8.83
C ARG A 77 -6.41 11.44 -8.86
N VAL A 78 -7.12 11.48 -7.75
CA VAL A 78 -8.46 10.90 -7.64
C VAL A 78 -9.50 11.98 -7.95
N TYR A 79 -10.50 11.60 -8.72
CA TYR A 79 -11.56 12.48 -9.18
C TYR A 79 -12.85 12.23 -8.43
N LYS A 80 -13.73 13.25 -8.38
CA LYS A 80 -15.06 13.13 -7.81
C LYS A 80 -15.86 12.07 -8.54
N ARG A 81 -16.64 11.30 -7.80
CA ARG A 81 -17.44 10.18 -8.28
C ARG A 81 -18.41 10.58 -9.40
N ASP A 82 -19.14 11.68 -9.20
CA ASP A 82 -20.18 12.13 -10.12
C ASP A 82 -19.71 13.29 -11.03
N LYS A 83 -18.46 13.72 -10.89
CA LYS A 83 -17.81 14.77 -11.70
C LYS A 83 -16.37 14.38 -12.06
N PRO A 84 -16.17 13.48 -13.02
CA PRO A 84 -14.84 12.95 -13.34
C PRO A 84 -13.87 13.98 -13.96
N SER A 85 -14.31 15.21 -14.21
CA SER A 85 -13.46 16.34 -14.60
C SER A 85 -12.89 17.13 -13.41
N GLU A 86 -13.39 16.88 -12.18
CA GLU A 86 -12.98 17.57 -10.98
C GLU A 86 -12.21 16.61 -10.06
N CYS A 87 -10.92 16.87 -9.82
CA CYS A 87 -10.16 16.10 -8.85
C CYS A 87 -10.50 16.52 -7.41
N ILE A 88 -10.31 15.62 -6.47
CA ILE A 88 -10.31 15.94 -5.04
C ILE A 88 -8.91 16.48 -4.69
N PRO A 89 -8.79 17.74 -4.23
CA PRO A 89 -7.49 18.29 -3.84
C PRO A 89 -6.81 17.43 -2.78
N GLY A 90 -5.54 17.10 -2.98
CA GLY A 90 -4.75 16.32 -2.04
C GLY A 90 -5.05 14.82 -1.98
N LEU A 91 -5.90 14.28 -2.87
CA LEU A 91 -6.18 12.84 -2.95
C LEU A 91 -5.48 12.19 -4.14
N PHE A 92 -4.62 11.20 -3.86
CA PHE A 92 -3.84 10.48 -4.87
C PHE A 92 -3.91 8.97 -4.64
N TYR A 93 -3.94 8.22 -5.74
CA TYR A 93 -3.90 6.76 -5.72
C TYR A 93 -2.85 6.23 -6.69
N VAL A 94 -1.84 5.54 -6.16
CA VAL A 94 -0.75 4.94 -6.95
C VAL A 94 -0.93 3.42 -6.95
N PRO A 95 -1.38 2.81 -8.06
CA PRO A 95 -1.43 1.36 -8.18
C PRO A 95 -0.03 0.78 -8.26
N GLU A 96 0.14 -0.47 -7.83
CA GLU A 96 1.40 -1.23 -7.91
C GLU A 96 2.62 -0.44 -7.38
N PHE A 97 2.43 0.28 -6.26
CA PHE A 97 3.51 1.02 -5.61
C PHE A 97 4.64 0.11 -5.12
N ILE A 98 4.31 -1.09 -4.69
CA ILE A 98 5.25 -2.16 -4.36
C ILE A 98 5.06 -3.35 -5.31
N HIS A 99 6.13 -4.13 -5.52
CA HIS A 99 6.11 -5.33 -6.34
C HIS A 99 5.65 -6.55 -5.54
N GLU A 100 5.32 -7.65 -6.23
CA GLU A 100 4.83 -8.89 -5.60
C GLU A 100 5.81 -9.46 -4.57
N GLU A 101 7.10 -9.44 -4.87
CA GLU A 101 8.12 -9.93 -3.93
C GLU A 101 8.22 -9.05 -2.67
N GLU A 102 8.12 -7.73 -2.84
CA GLU A 102 8.08 -6.79 -1.72
C GLU A 102 6.82 -7.02 -0.87
N GLU A 103 5.66 -7.18 -1.51
CA GLU A 103 4.42 -7.54 -0.84
C GLU A 103 4.57 -8.83 -0.04
N ARG A 104 5.12 -9.88 -0.63
CA ARG A 104 5.33 -11.19 -0.01
C ARG A 104 6.20 -11.07 1.25
N ARG A 105 7.30 -10.31 1.18
CA ARG A 105 8.22 -10.09 2.31
C ARG A 105 7.61 -9.21 3.39
N ILE A 106 6.89 -8.15 3.02
CA ILE A 106 6.17 -7.29 3.97
C ILE A 106 5.08 -8.08 4.68
N LYS A 107 4.29 -8.90 3.97
CA LYS A 107 3.29 -9.79 4.59
C LYS A 107 3.92 -10.75 5.61
N ARG A 108 5.09 -11.30 5.30
CA ARG A 108 5.83 -12.16 6.23
C ARG A 108 6.31 -11.35 7.46
N ALA A 109 6.85 -10.16 7.24
CA ALA A 109 7.28 -9.27 8.31
C ALA A 109 6.12 -8.91 9.25
N ILE A 110 4.97 -8.49 8.71
CA ILE A 110 3.76 -8.17 9.50
C ILE A 110 3.32 -9.38 10.35
N ARG A 111 3.33 -10.60 9.82
CA ARG A 111 2.98 -11.80 10.58
C ARG A 111 3.95 -12.09 11.71
N ASN A 112 5.21 -11.72 11.54
CA ASN A 112 6.28 -11.97 12.52
C ASN A 112 6.45 -10.81 13.51
N GLU A 113 5.69 -9.71 13.33
CA GLU A 113 5.73 -8.60 14.29
C GLU A 113 5.20 -9.06 15.66
N GLY A 114 6.09 -9.07 16.63
CA GLY A 114 5.80 -9.50 18.01
C GLY A 114 5.10 -8.43 18.87
N GLY A 115 4.65 -7.34 18.29
CA GLY A 115 4.04 -6.23 19.01
C GLY A 115 2.65 -6.53 19.58
N SER A 116 2.20 -5.68 20.48
CA SER A 116 0.87 -5.80 21.09
C SER A 116 -0.21 -5.30 20.14
N TRP A 117 -0.89 -6.22 19.49
CA TRP A 117 -2.08 -5.94 18.71
C TRP A 117 -3.24 -5.55 19.63
N VAL A 118 -3.85 -4.42 19.37
CA VAL A 118 -4.98 -3.87 20.13
C VAL A 118 -6.26 -4.00 19.31
N GLN A 119 -7.32 -4.50 19.93
CA GLN A 119 -8.65 -4.51 19.33
C GLN A 119 -9.20 -3.09 19.32
N SER A 120 -9.63 -2.61 18.14
CA SER A 120 -10.25 -1.30 17.94
C SER A 120 -11.51 -1.46 17.10
N GLY A 121 -12.66 -1.47 17.75
CA GLY A 121 -13.92 -1.84 17.11
C GLY A 121 -13.86 -3.27 16.53
N LYS A 122 -14.10 -3.41 15.23
CA LYS A 122 -14.08 -4.70 14.52
C LYS A 122 -12.73 -5.01 13.85
N ARG A 123 -11.71 -4.17 14.04
CA ARG A 123 -10.35 -4.37 13.49
C ARG A 123 -9.32 -4.50 14.59
N ARG A 124 -8.15 -5.03 14.25
CA ARG A 124 -6.97 -4.97 15.12
C ARG A 124 -5.97 -3.95 14.61
N ILE A 125 -5.27 -3.30 15.52
CA ILE A 125 -4.26 -2.28 15.21
C ILE A 125 -2.97 -2.65 15.92
N LEU A 126 -1.84 -2.55 15.20
CA LEU A 126 -0.51 -2.55 15.76
C LEU A 126 0.11 -1.16 15.57
N ASN A 127 0.50 -0.54 16.67
CA ASN A 127 1.14 0.77 16.67
C ASN A 127 2.66 0.60 16.73
N ILE A 128 3.37 1.21 15.79
CA ILE A 128 4.84 1.17 15.74
C ILE A 128 5.36 2.61 15.78
N PRO A 129 5.88 3.08 16.92
CA PRO A 129 6.60 4.35 16.97
C PRO A 129 7.85 4.27 16.11
N VAL A 130 8.08 5.27 15.29
CA VAL A 130 9.21 5.33 14.38
C VAL A 130 10.01 6.59 14.65
N SER A 131 11.19 6.46 15.21
CA SER A 131 12.13 7.57 15.40
C SER A 131 13.31 7.43 14.46
N GLU A 132 13.80 8.57 14.00
CA GLU A 132 14.98 8.62 13.14
C GLU A 132 16.20 8.04 13.89
N GLY A 133 16.91 7.12 13.24
CA GLY A 133 18.07 6.44 13.83
C GLY A 133 17.74 5.41 14.92
N SER A 134 16.48 5.10 15.18
CA SER A 134 16.09 4.09 16.15
C SER A 134 16.38 2.69 15.62
N GLU A 135 17.21 1.92 16.33
CA GLU A 135 17.44 0.49 16.09
C GLU A 135 16.15 -0.35 16.28
N ASN A 136 15.14 0.21 16.94
CA ASN A 136 13.88 -0.47 17.23
C ASN A 136 12.86 -0.38 16.07
N THR A 137 13.13 0.42 15.02
CA THR A 137 12.23 0.47 13.86
C THR A 137 12.51 -0.72 12.95
N PRO A 138 11.51 -1.57 12.65
CA PRO A 138 11.70 -2.69 11.74
C PRO A 138 12.29 -2.27 10.40
N LEU A 139 13.23 -3.05 9.86
CA LEU A 139 13.94 -2.73 8.61
C LEU A 139 12.99 -2.51 7.43
N TRP A 140 11.94 -3.30 7.33
CA TRP A 140 10.95 -3.16 6.26
C TRP A 140 10.17 -1.83 6.34
N ILE A 141 9.91 -1.31 7.56
CA ILE A 141 9.31 0.02 7.75
C ILE A 141 10.27 1.11 7.32
N ASN A 142 11.56 0.99 7.67
CA ASN A 142 12.58 1.94 7.23
C ASN A 142 12.72 1.94 5.71
N ALA A 143 12.65 0.78 5.06
CA ALA A 143 12.67 0.65 3.61
C ALA A 143 11.45 1.34 2.95
N LEU A 144 10.25 1.13 3.50
CA LEU A 144 9.04 1.82 3.05
C LEU A 144 9.14 3.34 3.24
N LYS A 145 9.58 3.82 4.41
CA LYS A 145 9.81 5.25 4.64
C LYS A 145 10.78 5.85 3.63
N LYS A 146 11.88 5.14 3.36
CA LYS A 146 12.84 5.53 2.32
C LYS A 146 12.16 5.67 0.97
N SER A 147 11.35 4.69 0.57
CA SER A 147 10.59 4.70 -0.69
C SER A 147 9.61 5.87 -0.77
N LEU A 148 8.89 6.16 0.31
CA LEU A 148 7.97 7.30 0.37
C LEU A 148 8.71 8.64 0.22
N ARG A 149 9.92 8.73 0.76
CA ARG A 149 10.79 9.91 0.62
C ARG A 149 11.35 10.04 -0.80
N GLU A 150 11.87 8.96 -1.36
CA GLU A 150 12.42 8.91 -2.72
C GLU A 150 11.39 9.28 -3.80
N THR A 151 10.13 8.87 -3.61
CA THR A 151 9.02 9.19 -4.52
C THR A 151 8.39 10.55 -4.25
N SER A 152 8.75 11.23 -3.16
CA SER A 152 8.09 12.44 -2.65
C SER A 152 6.63 12.21 -2.21
N ALA A 153 6.24 10.96 -1.99
CA ALA A 153 4.92 10.62 -1.46
C ALA A 153 4.73 11.13 -0.01
N MET A 154 5.80 11.08 0.78
CA MET A 154 5.84 11.64 2.13
C MET A 154 7.29 11.96 2.51
N SER A 155 7.62 13.23 2.71
CA SER A 155 9.00 13.68 2.94
C SER A 155 9.08 14.97 3.75
N GLY A 156 10.27 15.30 4.20
CA GLY A 156 10.58 16.55 4.90
C GLY A 156 9.80 16.68 6.20
N VAL A 157 9.16 17.85 6.38
CA VAL A 157 8.39 18.16 7.60
C VAL A 157 7.23 17.20 7.86
N ASN A 158 6.77 16.49 6.83
CA ASN A 158 5.68 15.50 6.91
C ASN A 158 6.18 14.07 7.05
N GLU A 159 7.48 13.82 7.14
CA GLU A 159 8.00 12.45 7.26
C GLU A 159 7.40 11.71 8.46
N ALA A 160 6.96 10.47 8.22
CA ALA A 160 6.28 9.69 9.24
C ALA A 160 7.18 9.40 10.45
N ASN A 161 6.65 9.65 11.64
CA ASN A 161 7.23 9.24 12.91
C ASN A 161 6.36 8.19 13.66
N HIS A 162 5.27 7.77 13.02
CA HIS A 162 4.35 6.78 13.56
C HIS A 162 3.75 5.96 12.42
N VAL A 163 3.67 4.65 12.63
CA VAL A 163 3.08 3.71 11.70
C VAL A 163 2.00 2.90 12.40
N LEU A 164 0.86 2.75 11.73
CA LEU A 164 -0.27 1.95 12.16
C LEU A 164 -0.43 0.79 11.18
N ILE A 165 -0.39 -0.44 11.67
CA ILE A 165 -0.80 -1.59 10.86
C ILE A 165 -2.23 -1.92 11.24
N ASN A 166 -3.16 -1.83 10.29
CA ASN A 166 -4.55 -2.24 10.49
C ASN A 166 -4.78 -3.62 9.88
N GLU A 167 -5.43 -4.47 10.65
CA GLU A 167 -5.91 -5.78 10.21
C GLU A 167 -7.44 -5.79 10.26
N TYR A 168 -8.04 -6.14 9.12
CA TYR A 168 -9.49 -6.25 8.97
C TYR A 168 -9.83 -7.68 8.55
N ASN A 169 -10.74 -8.32 9.29
CA ASN A 169 -11.37 -9.58 8.88
C ASN A 169 -12.77 -9.27 8.36
N ALA A 170 -13.07 -9.65 7.13
CA ALA A 170 -14.40 -9.41 6.57
C ALA A 170 -15.51 -9.94 7.50
N PRO A 171 -16.62 -9.21 7.67
CA PRO A 171 -17.05 -7.97 7.02
C PRO A 171 -16.56 -6.67 7.68
N ALA A 172 -15.50 -6.72 8.51
CA ALA A 172 -15.05 -5.54 9.24
C ALA A 172 -14.64 -4.39 8.30
N GLY A 173 -14.99 -3.19 8.71
CA GLY A 173 -14.62 -1.92 8.10
C GLY A 173 -14.16 -0.93 9.17
N ILE A 174 -14.29 0.34 8.86
CA ILE A 174 -14.11 1.47 9.78
C ILE A 174 -15.15 2.52 9.45
N ASP A 175 -15.90 2.92 10.49
CA ASP A 175 -16.95 3.94 10.36
C ASP A 175 -16.40 5.26 9.83
N PRO A 176 -17.22 6.07 9.14
CA PRO A 176 -16.81 7.39 8.66
C PRO A 176 -16.28 8.26 9.80
N HIS A 177 -15.05 8.77 9.63
CA HIS A 177 -14.37 9.58 10.63
C HIS A 177 -13.42 10.60 9.98
N PHE A 178 -12.99 11.56 10.77
CA PHE A 178 -11.84 12.43 10.47
C PHE A 178 -10.62 11.91 11.22
N ASP A 179 -9.44 12.10 10.65
CA ASP A 179 -8.22 11.92 11.42
C ASP A 179 -8.10 12.99 12.51
N GLY A 180 -7.64 12.58 13.68
CA GLY A 180 -7.54 13.48 14.82
C GLY A 180 -6.44 14.54 14.64
N LEU A 181 -6.57 15.66 15.34
CA LEU A 181 -5.62 16.80 15.36
C LEU A 181 -4.20 16.43 15.85
N VAL A 182 -4.03 15.23 16.37
CA VAL A 182 -2.73 14.71 16.79
C VAL A 182 -1.81 14.39 15.61
N TYR A 183 -2.35 14.32 14.40
CA TYR A 183 -1.59 14.03 13.19
C TYR A 183 -1.43 15.26 12.31
N ASN A 184 -0.29 15.36 11.64
CA ASN A 184 -0.13 16.31 10.53
C ASN A 184 -1.12 15.96 9.42
N PRO A 185 -1.63 16.94 8.67
CA PRO A 185 -2.60 16.73 7.61
C PRO A 185 -1.96 16.10 6.35
N HIS A 186 -1.35 14.95 6.54
CA HIS A 186 -0.72 14.14 5.49
C HIS A 186 -0.67 12.67 5.92
N VAL A 187 -1.49 11.87 5.30
CA VAL A 187 -1.61 10.43 5.57
C VAL A 187 -1.30 9.63 4.32
N VAL A 188 -0.55 8.55 4.50
CA VAL A 188 -0.21 7.62 3.41
C VAL A 188 -0.60 6.21 3.84
N ILE A 189 -1.37 5.52 3.03
CA ILE A 189 -1.84 4.15 3.28
C ILE A 189 -1.33 3.22 2.20
N LEU A 190 -0.49 2.25 2.58
CA LEU A 190 -0.10 1.13 1.73
C LEU A 190 -1.02 -0.06 2.00
N THR A 191 -1.73 -0.55 0.99
CA THR A 191 -2.47 -1.81 1.09
C THR A 191 -1.55 -2.97 0.74
N THR A 192 -1.33 -3.88 1.71
CA THR A 192 -0.42 -5.02 1.52
C THR A 192 -1.15 -6.35 1.30
N THR A 193 -2.41 -6.45 1.72
CA THR A 193 -3.19 -7.69 1.60
C THR A 193 -4.66 -7.35 1.48
N GLY A 194 -5.35 -8.06 0.60
CA GLY A 194 -6.78 -7.91 0.41
C GLY A 194 -7.18 -6.56 -0.19
N ARG A 195 -8.42 -6.43 -0.57
CA ARG A 195 -8.98 -5.20 -1.13
C ARG A 195 -10.16 -4.69 -0.31
N ALA A 196 -10.46 -3.40 -0.39
CA ALA A 196 -11.67 -2.79 0.15
C ALA A 196 -11.96 -1.48 -0.57
N LEU A 197 -13.23 -1.10 -0.63
CA LEU A 197 -13.65 0.22 -1.10
C LEU A 197 -13.57 1.21 0.06
N MET A 198 -12.87 2.31 -0.16
CA MET A 198 -12.80 3.42 0.78
C MET A 198 -13.61 4.58 0.23
N ASP A 199 -14.55 5.02 1.03
CA ASP A 199 -15.44 6.12 0.72
C ASP A 199 -14.93 7.41 1.37
N PHE A 200 -15.13 8.54 0.67
CA PHE A 200 -14.87 9.89 1.18
C PHE A 200 -16.17 10.70 1.12
N TRP A 201 -16.58 11.30 2.23
CA TRP A 201 -17.81 12.09 2.34
C TRP A 201 -17.50 13.53 2.70
N PRO A 202 -18.35 14.50 2.27
CA PRO A 202 -18.21 15.88 2.65
C PRO A 202 -18.36 16.05 4.17
N LYS A 203 -18.11 17.26 4.67
CA LYS A 203 -18.43 17.61 6.06
C LYS A 203 -19.96 17.68 6.24
N GLU A 204 -20.43 17.30 7.42
CA GLU A 204 -21.87 17.25 7.72
C GLU A 204 -22.62 18.58 7.49
N GLU A 205 -21.94 19.72 7.62
CA GLU A 205 -22.55 21.05 7.42
C GLU A 205 -22.99 21.31 5.97
N GLU A 206 -22.38 20.62 5.01
CA GLU A 206 -22.72 20.78 3.58
C GLU A 206 -23.92 19.91 3.16
N SER A 207 -24.25 18.89 3.94
CA SER A 207 -25.32 17.91 3.69
C SER A 207 -26.65 18.23 4.36
N ALA A 208 -26.76 19.33 5.11
CA ALA A 208 -27.94 19.69 5.92
C ALA A 208 -29.27 19.87 5.14
N ASN A 209 -29.26 19.76 3.81
CA ASN A 209 -30.44 19.83 2.96
C ASN A 209 -30.83 18.51 2.29
N GLU A 210 -30.11 17.42 2.52
CA GLU A 210 -30.48 16.12 1.97
C GLU A 210 -31.33 15.35 2.97
N LYS A 211 -32.48 14.87 2.49
CA LYS A 211 -33.42 14.02 3.23
C LYS A 211 -32.68 12.81 3.80
N GLU A 212 -33.19 12.22 4.89
CA GLU A 212 -32.79 10.95 5.51
C GLU A 212 -32.61 9.79 4.50
N GLY A 213 -31.59 9.90 3.64
CA GLY A 213 -31.09 8.88 2.75
C GLY A 213 -29.60 8.70 3.08
N GLU A 214 -29.05 7.54 2.79
CA GLU A 214 -27.63 7.31 2.94
C GLU A 214 -26.83 8.37 2.17
N GLU A 215 -26.03 9.17 2.88
CA GLU A 215 -25.19 10.20 2.29
C GLU A 215 -24.23 9.57 1.27
N GLU A 216 -24.26 10.07 0.04
CA GLU A 216 -23.44 9.57 -1.05
C GLU A 216 -22.00 10.09 -0.93
N PRO A 217 -20.98 9.26 -1.09
CA PRO A 217 -19.59 9.71 -1.04
C PRO A 217 -19.25 10.58 -2.28
N VAL A 218 -18.44 11.61 -2.07
CA VAL A 218 -17.90 12.46 -3.15
C VAL A 218 -16.79 11.76 -3.94
N ALA A 219 -16.09 10.81 -3.32
CA ALA A 219 -15.14 9.93 -3.99
C ALA A 219 -15.15 8.54 -3.36
N GLN A 220 -14.88 7.55 -4.18
CA GLN A 220 -14.71 6.15 -3.79
C GLN A 220 -13.41 5.62 -4.39
N VAL A 221 -12.57 5.02 -3.57
CA VAL A 221 -11.27 4.48 -4.00
C VAL A 221 -11.20 2.99 -3.69
N LEU A 222 -11.02 2.18 -4.73
CA LEU A 222 -10.78 0.75 -4.54
C LEU A 222 -9.31 0.52 -4.19
N LEU A 223 -9.07 0.28 -2.92
CA LEU A 223 -7.76 -0.03 -2.36
C LEU A 223 -7.37 -1.46 -2.71
N GLN A 224 -6.52 -1.63 -3.70
CA GLN A 224 -6.01 -2.95 -4.12
C GLN A 224 -4.71 -3.30 -3.39
N PRO A 225 -4.34 -4.58 -3.28
CA PRO A 225 -3.01 -4.97 -2.84
C PRO A 225 -1.94 -4.23 -3.65
N ARG A 226 -0.84 -3.91 -3.01
CA ARG A 226 0.31 -3.18 -3.56
C ARG A 226 0.07 -1.70 -3.87
N SER A 227 -1.14 -1.18 -3.67
CA SER A 227 -1.44 0.23 -3.92
C SER A 227 -1.11 1.15 -2.77
N LEU A 228 -0.83 2.41 -3.09
CA LEU A 228 -0.62 3.50 -2.17
C LEU A 228 -1.77 4.52 -2.33
N LEU A 229 -2.45 4.84 -1.25
CA LEU A 229 -3.38 5.95 -1.15
C LEU A 229 -2.72 7.07 -0.36
N ILE A 230 -2.83 8.30 -0.85
CA ILE A 230 -2.37 9.49 -0.15
C ILE A 230 -3.55 10.46 -0.05
N TYR A 231 -3.81 10.95 1.16
CA TYR A 231 -4.69 12.08 1.35
C TYR A 231 -4.04 13.10 2.28
N ARG A 232 -4.03 14.34 1.82
CA ARG A 232 -3.32 15.42 2.50
C ARG A 232 -4.05 16.74 2.34
N ASP A 233 -3.70 17.68 3.21
CA ASP A 233 -4.00 19.09 2.95
C ASP A 233 -3.18 19.54 1.72
N GLU A 234 -3.85 20.12 0.76
CA GLU A 234 -3.23 20.75 -0.40
C GLU A 234 -3.68 22.21 -0.46
N ASN A 235 -2.73 23.12 -0.24
CA ASN A 235 -2.95 24.57 -0.30
C ASN A 235 -3.90 25.16 0.78
N ASN A 236 -4.02 24.52 1.94
CA ASN A 236 -4.99 24.89 2.99
C ASN A 236 -6.46 24.87 2.49
N ASP A 237 -6.76 24.00 1.54
CA ASP A 237 -8.10 23.83 1.03
C ASP A 237 -8.93 22.95 1.99
N THR A 238 -9.85 23.59 2.71
CA THR A 238 -10.74 22.89 3.66
C THR A 238 -11.69 21.90 3.01
N ASN A 239 -11.81 21.90 1.67
CA ASN A 239 -12.55 20.91 0.88
C ASN A 239 -11.62 19.79 0.36
N GLY A 240 -10.32 19.86 0.68
CA GLY A 240 -9.33 18.85 0.31
C GLY A 240 -9.53 17.54 1.06
N ALA A 241 -8.89 16.49 0.54
CA ALA A 241 -9.08 15.10 0.97
C ALA A 241 -8.87 14.86 2.47
N TYR A 242 -7.94 15.57 3.10
CA TYR A 242 -7.69 15.42 4.54
C TYR A 242 -8.88 15.85 5.40
N PHE A 243 -9.67 16.79 4.93
CA PHE A 243 -10.82 17.34 5.66
C PHE A 243 -12.16 16.67 5.30
N LEU A 244 -12.14 15.64 4.45
CA LEU A 244 -13.28 14.78 4.19
C LEU A 244 -13.37 13.68 5.26
N ARG A 245 -14.60 13.32 5.65
CA ARG A 245 -14.81 12.08 6.40
C ARG A 245 -14.45 10.91 5.48
N HIS A 246 -13.82 9.90 6.03
CA HIS A 246 -13.48 8.72 5.25
C HIS A 246 -13.70 7.44 6.05
N GLY A 247 -13.97 6.35 5.34
CA GLY A 247 -14.27 5.08 5.98
C GLY A 247 -14.32 3.91 4.99
N ILE A 248 -14.47 2.73 5.53
CA ILE A 248 -14.67 1.48 4.79
C ILE A 248 -15.93 0.83 5.35
N ARG A 249 -16.96 0.67 4.55
CA ARG A 249 -18.24 0.10 4.98
C ARG A 249 -18.04 -1.31 5.57
N HIS A 250 -18.87 -1.69 6.52
CA HIS A 250 -18.90 -3.05 7.06
C HIS A 250 -19.67 -3.97 6.11
N SER A 251 -18.95 -4.64 5.21
CA SER A 251 -19.55 -5.47 4.16
C SER A 251 -18.60 -6.60 3.75
N THR A 252 -19.15 -7.64 3.16
CA THR A 252 -18.39 -8.68 2.47
C THR A 252 -18.27 -8.43 0.97
N VAL A 253 -19.03 -7.46 0.46
CA VAL A 253 -19.10 -7.11 -0.97
C VAL A 253 -19.02 -5.59 -1.10
N ASP A 254 -18.23 -5.10 -2.04
CA ASP A 254 -18.09 -3.68 -2.38
C ASP A 254 -18.69 -3.42 -3.76
N ASP A 255 -19.54 -2.39 -3.89
CA ASP A 255 -19.93 -1.85 -5.19
C ASP A 255 -18.87 -0.84 -5.66
N ALA A 256 -18.03 -1.28 -6.57
CA ALA A 256 -16.95 -0.49 -7.13
C ALA A 256 -17.28 0.10 -8.52
N SER A 257 -18.55 0.10 -8.93
CA SER A 257 -18.97 0.56 -10.26
C SER A 257 -18.60 2.02 -10.56
N LYS A 258 -18.49 2.85 -9.53
CA LYS A 258 -18.08 4.27 -9.61
C LYS A 258 -16.74 4.55 -8.93
N ALA A 259 -15.97 3.51 -8.61
CA ALA A 259 -14.72 3.66 -7.87
C ALA A 259 -13.56 4.12 -8.77
N HIS A 260 -12.64 4.86 -8.17
CA HIS A 260 -11.32 5.16 -8.74
C HIS A 260 -10.33 4.01 -8.44
N PRO A 261 -9.43 3.65 -9.37
CA PRO A 261 -9.34 4.16 -10.73
C PRO A 261 -10.39 3.51 -11.66
N PRO A 262 -10.87 4.22 -12.68
CA PRO A 262 -11.87 3.69 -13.61
C PRO A 262 -11.43 2.43 -14.36
N SER A 263 -10.12 2.21 -14.47
CA SER A 263 -9.55 1.00 -15.09
C SER A 263 -9.80 -0.28 -14.27
N VAL A 264 -10.14 -0.14 -13.01
CA VAL A 264 -10.55 -1.24 -12.12
C VAL A 264 -11.92 -1.78 -12.52
N ALA A 265 -12.74 -0.96 -13.15
CA ALA A 265 -13.97 -1.39 -13.79
C ALA A 265 -13.79 -2.55 -14.80
N LYS A 266 -12.56 -2.90 -15.13
CA LYS A 266 -12.18 -3.99 -16.04
C LYS A 266 -11.45 -5.15 -15.36
N ILE A 267 -11.51 -5.28 -14.04
CA ILE A 267 -11.02 -6.50 -13.39
C ILE A 267 -12.03 -7.60 -13.68
N ILE A 268 -11.71 -8.36 -14.70
CA ILE A 268 -12.40 -9.57 -15.08
C ILE A 268 -12.14 -10.61 -13.99
N GLU A 269 -13.06 -10.79 -13.06
CA GLU A 269 -13.13 -12.03 -12.31
C GLU A 269 -13.81 -13.07 -13.20
N ASN A 270 -13.04 -14.08 -13.65
CA ASN A 270 -13.51 -15.26 -14.40
C ASN A 270 -14.18 -14.98 -15.76
N GLY A 271 -13.81 -13.95 -16.49
CA GLY A 271 -14.30 -13.68 -17.83
C GLY A 271 -15.67 -12.97 -17.88
N GLU A 272 -16.24 -12.56 -16.75
CA GLU A 272 -17.46 -11.76 -16.69
C GLU A 272 -17.16 -10.31 -16.29
N GLU A 273 -17.54 -9.36 -17.15
CA GLU A 273 -17.44 -7.91 -16.89
C GLU A 273 -18.50 -7.44 -15.87
N ASN A 274 -18.52 -7.97 -14.66
CA ASN A 274 -19.44 -7.50 -13.63
C ASN A 274 -18.68 -6.83 -12.50
N VAL A 275 -18.36 -5.55 -12.70
CA VAL A 275 -17.54 -4.73 -11.84
C VAL A 275 -18.30 -4.18 -10.62
N ALA A 276 -19.64 -4.31 -10.64
CA ALA A 276 -20.47 -3.69 -9.61
C ALA A 276 -20.27 -4.33 -8.24
N ASN A 277 -20.08 -5.64 -8.13
CA ASN A 277 -20.04 -6.33 -6.84
C ASN A 277 -18.75 -7.12 -6.65
N LEU A 278 -17.78 -6.51 -5.97
CA LEU A 278 -16.50 -7.15 -5.68
C LEU A 278 -16.50 -7.79 -4.29
N ASN A 279 -16.29 -9.09 -4.23
CA ASN A 279 -16.10 -9.79 -2.95
C ASN A 279 -14.84 -9.28 -2.26
N ARG A 280 -14.94 -8.96 -0.97
CA ARG A 280 -13.79 -8.63 -0.13
C ARG A 280 -12.99 -9.87 0.18
N SER A 281 -11.68 -9.70 0.25
CA SER A 281 -10.79 -10.73 0.80
C SER A 281 -11.13 -10.99 2.27
N ALA A 282 -11.03 -12.25 2.71
CA ALA A 282 -11.29 -12.62 4.10
C ALA A 282 -10.42 -11.82 5.08
N LEU A 283 -9.18 -11.52 4.69
CA LEU A 283 -8.22 -10.75 5.47
C LEU A 283 -7.67 -9.58 4.64
N ARG A 284 -7.61 -8.40 5.26
CA ARG A 284 -6.96 -7.21 4.70
C ARG A 284 -5.98 -6.62 5.69
N HIS A 285 -4.77 -6.30 5.20
CA HIS A 285 -3.79 -5.49 5.92
C HIS A 285 -3.53 -4.18 5.20
N SER A 286 -3.40 -3.10 5.97
CA SER A 286 -2.86 -1.84 5.50
C SER A 286 -1.84 -1.28 6.47
N VAL A 287 -0.82 -0.62 5.92
CA VAL A 287 0.23 0.08 6.67
C VAL A 287 -0.01 1.57 6.47
N VAL A 288 -0.30 2.28 7.54
CA VAL A 288 -0.62 3.71 7.55
C VAL A 288 0.56 4.49 8.11
N PHE A 289 1.07 5.41 7.33
CA PHE A 289 2.16 6.29 7.71
C PHE A 289 1.61 7.67 8.06
N VAL A 290 1.91 8.14 9.24
CA VAL A 290 1.48 9.44 9.75
C VAL A 290 2.59 10.12 10.52
N LYS A 291 2.54 11.44 10.62
CA LYS A 291 3.35 12.20 11.55
C LYS A 291 2.48 12.63 12.72
N LYS A 292 2.79 12.13 13.92
CA LYS A 292 2.25 12.67 15.17
C LYS A 292 2.92 13.98 15.52
N ASN A 293 2.13 14.97 15.87
CA ASN A 293 2.61 16.19 16.48
C ASN A 293 3.08 15.87 17.91
N ILE A 294 4.37 15.98 18.15
CA ILE A 294 5.00 15.71 19.46
C ILE A 294 4.91 17.00 20.29
N ALA A 295 3.73 17.50 20.45
CA ALA A 295 3.55 18.59 21.39
C ALA A 295 2.26 18.31 22.13
N TYR A 296 2.43 17.49 23.20
CA TYR A 296 1.49 17.69 24.35
C TYR A 296 1.78 16.62 25.39
#